data_f37e34bc314e6d818f1516b0d14c1ae7
#
_entry.id   f37e34bc314e6d818f1516b0d14c1ae7
#
_cell.length_a   1.000
_cell.length_b   1.000
_cell.length_c   1.000
_cell.angle_alpha   90.00
_cell.angle_beta   90.00
_cell.angle_gamma   90.00
#
_symmetry.space_group_name_H-M   'P 1'
#
loop_
_entity.id
_entity.type
_entity.pdbx_description
1 polymer ?
#
loop_
_entity_poly.entity_id
_entity_poly.type
_entity_poly.pdbx_seq_one_letter_code
_entity_poly.pdbx_strand_id
1 'polypeptide(L)'
;MLQLKDGLSLKSQLSLVFYHTVVLLLLTQSCGGQPQVIGPLRLTVSIVGDDIILPCHLEPATDAAAMTIEWLRPDLDPIFVHVRHHGQEILINKHLSYEGRTSLFIDKLKHGDISLKLSKVKLSDEGKYRCFIPSLDRQSIIELVVGAVSSPVISLAGLNKASSGVVLGCESKGWYPEPEVFWLDGEGNILSAGPTETVRGPDGLYTVSSRVTVEKTDTNRFTCRVQQQNINQTRETHIHVP
;
A
#
# COMPACT_ATOMS: atom_id res chain seq x y z
N MET A 1 56.07 -42.09 44.80
CA MET A 1 55.83 -40.79 45.43
C MET A 1 56.25 -39.71 44.45
N LEU A 2 55.33 -39.31 43.60
CA LEU A 2 55.56 -38.26 42.56
C LEU A 2 54.47 -37.22 42.73
N GLN A 3 54.87 -36.05 43.20
CA GLN A 3 53.97 -34.86 43.16
C GLN A 3 54.24 -34.12 41.86
N LEU A 4 53.28 -34.11 40.99
CA LEU A 4 53.19 -33.13 39.88
C LEU A 4 52.61 -31.84 40.48
N LYS A 5 53.36 -30.79 40.51
CA LYS A 5 52.91 -29.41 40.73
C LYS A 5 52.78 -28.75 39.38
N ASP A 6 51.59 -28.79 38.80
CA ASP A 6 51.27 -27.94 37.69
C ASP A 6 50.68 -26.60 38.18
N GLY A 7 51.59 -25.72 38.54
CA GLY A 7 51.32 -24.33 38.84
C GLY A 7 51.63 -23.49 37.62
N LEU A 8 50.64 -23.33 36.70
CA LEU A 8 50.75 -22.27 35.70
C LEU A 8 50.88 -20.93 36.43
N SER A 9 51.94 -20.20 36.14
CA SER A 9 52.22 -18.87 36.73
C SER A 9 50.99 -17.96 36.53
N LEU A 10 50.63 -17.21 37.54
CA LEU A 10 49.55 -16.24 37.53
C LEU A 10 49.59 -15.32 36.28
N LYS A 11 50.83 -15.00 35.82
CA LYS A 11 51.07 -14.22 34.59
C LYS A 11 50.60 -14.96 33.31
N SER A 12 50.77 -16.28 33.24
CA SER A 12 50.33 -17.04 32.06
C SER A 12 48.80 -17.21 32.03
N GLN A 13 48.18 -17.33 33.21
CA GLN A 13 46.71 -17.38 33.30
C GLN A 13 46.07 -16.03 32.94
N LEU A 14 46.61 -14.91 33.39
CA LEU A 14 46.18 -13.57 33.02
C LEU A 14 46.36 -13.31 31.51
N SER A 15 47.46 -13.77 30.92
CA SER A 15 47.71 -13.66 29.49
C SER A 15 46.71 -14.48 28.66
N LEU A 16 46.37 -15.69 29.10
CA LEU A 16 45.34 -16.52 28.42
C LEU A 16 43.95 -15.89 28.51
N VAL A 17 43.55 -15.39 29.68
CA VAL A 17 42.26 -14.71 29.86
C VAL A 17 42.19 -13.46 29.00
N PHE A 18 43.25 -12.65 28.98
CA PHE A 18 43.31 -11.45 28.13
C PHE A 18 43.22 -11.82 26.63
N TYR A 19 43.94 -12.85 26.18
CA TYR A 19 43.87 -13.34 24.82
C TYR A 19 42.46 -13.82 24.45
N HIS A 20 41.80 -14.60 25.31
CA HIS A 20 40.44 -15.07 25.09
C HIS A 20 39.43 -13.92 25.06
N THR A 21 39.56 -12.92 25.95
CA THR A 21 38.67 -11.76 25.95
C THR A 21 38.85 -10.89 24.71
N VAL A 22 40.10 -10.69 24.25
CA VAL A 22 40.38 -9.96 22.99
C VAL A 22 39.85 -10.72 21.77
N VAL A 23 40.04 -12.04 21.71
CA VAL A 23 39.51 -12.88 20.64
C VAL A 23 37.99 -12.87 20.65
N LEU A 24 37.36 -12.96 21.84
CA LEU A 24 35.89 -12.86 21.95
C LEU A 24 35.38 -11.48 21.49
N LEU A 25 36.05 -10.39 21.89
CA LEU A 25 35.70 -9.04 21.43
C LEU A 25 35.88 -8.86 19.92
N LEU A 26 36.93 -9.44 19.33
CA LEU A 26 37.12 -9.42 17.87
C LEU A 26 36.09 -10.25 17.13
N LEU A 27 35.65 -11.37 17.71
CA LEU A 27 34.59 -12.20 17.12
C LEU A 27 33.20 -11.54 17.22
N THR A 28 32.92 -10.71 18.22
CA THR A 28 31.67 -9.98 18.35
C THR A 28 31.57 -8.75 17.44
N GLN A 29 32.71 -8.23 16.95
CA GLN A 29 32.72 -7.08 16.04
C GLN A 29 32.44 -7.43 14.57
N SER A 30 32.32 -8.70 14.18
CA SER A 30 32.21 -9.13 12.78
C SER A 30 30.83 -9.60 12.34
N CYS A 31 29.76 -9.31 13.09
CA CYS A 31 28.41 -9.68 12.68
C CYS A 31 27.60 -8.48 12.17
N GLY A 32 28.24 -7.56 11.49
CA GLY A 32 27.56 -6.59 10.62
C GLY A 32 27.18 -7.27 9.31
N GLY A 33 26.02 -7.96 9.28
CA GLY A 33 25.49 -8.51 8.03
C GLY A 33 25.39 -7.41 6.96
N GLN A 34 25.58 -7.78 5.70
CA GLN A 34 25.33 -6.84 4.59
C GLN A 34 23.93 -6.27 4.70
N PRO A 35 23.74 -4.97 4.45
CA PRO A 35 22.41 -4.36 4.49
C PRO A 35 21.42 -5.12 3.57
N GLN A 36 20.22 -5.34 4.07
CA GLN A 36 19.12 -5.90 3.31
C GLN A 36 18.21 -4.77 2.84
N VAL A 37 17.54 -4.97 1.73
CA VAL A 37 16.50 -4.07 1.21
C VAL A 37 15.15 -4.60 1.68
N ILE A 38 14.45 -3.82 2.51
CA ILE A 38 13.21 -4.22 3.17
C ILE A 38 12.06 -3.35 2.64
N GLY A 39 11.02 -4.00 2.16
CA GLY A 39 9.74 -3.39 1.77
C GLY A 39 8.65 -3.64 2.83
N PRO A 40 7.41 -3.23 2.57
CA PRO A 40 6.30 -3.40 3.50
C PRO A 40 5.87 -4.85 3.59
N LEU A 41 5.39 -5.27 4.76
CA LEU A 41 4.81 -6.60 5.01
C LEU A 41 3.36 -6.73 4.48
N ARG A 42 2.73 -5.63 4.11
CA ARG A 42 1.33 -5.56 3.67
C ARG A 42 1.25 -4.89 2.31
N LEU A 43 0.12 -5.12 1.62
CA LEU A 43 -0.22 -4.42 0.40
C LEU A 43 -0.24 -2.90 0.63
N THR A 44 0.28 -2.16 -0.32
CA THR A 44 0.18 -0.70 -0.34
C THR A 44 -1.07 -0.35 -1.15
N VAL A 45 -2.00 0.38 -0.55
CA VAL A 45 -3.27 0.75 -1.20
C VAL A 45 -3.29 2.25 -1.43
N SER A 46 -3.71 2.69 -2.61
CA SER A 46 -3.91 4.09 -2.97
C SER A 46 -5.20 4.30 -3.74
N ILE A 47 -5.72 5.51 -3.71
CA ILE A 47 -6.87 5.91 -4.51
C ILE A 47 -6.39 6.71 -5.72
N VAL A 48 -7.07 6.54 -6.86
CA VAL A 48 -6.78 7.30 -8.09
C VAL A 48 -6.77 8.81 -7.80
N GLY A 49 -5.72 9.48 -8.24
CA GLY A 49 -5.50 10.91 -8.04
C GLY A 49 -4.66 11.26 -6.83
N ASP A 50 -4.54 10.38 -5.84
CA ASP A 50 -3.72 10.61 -4.64
C ASP A 50 -2.23 10.51 -4.93
N ASP A 51 -1.42 11.02 -4.02
CA ASP A 51 0.01 10.74 -3.93
C ASP A 51 0.22 9.59 -2.95
N ILE A 52 1.14 8.67 -3.27
CA ILE A 52 1.47 7.53 -2.41
C ILE A 52 2.98 7.41 -2.21
N ILE A 53 3.38 6.88 -1.07
CA ILE A 53 4.76 6.47 -0.80
C ILE A 53 4.81 4.94 -0.86
N LEU A 54 5.67 4.41 -1.72
CA LEU A 54 6.02 2.99 -1.77
C LEU A 54 7.21 2.80 -0.83
N PRO A 55 7.02 2.20 0.35
CA PRO A 55 8.06 2.16 1.37
C PRO A 55 9.13 1.14 1.03
N CYS A 56 10.38 1.54 1.16
CA CYS A 56 11.56 0.66 1.04
C CYS A 56 12.73 1.26 1.82
N HIS A 57 13.47 0.43 2.58
CA HIS A 57 14.60 0.90 3.36
C HIS A 57 15.70 -0.16 3.50
N LEU A 58 16.88 0.29 3.88
CA LEU A 58 18.01 -0.58 4.19
C LEU A 58 18.03 -0.95 5.68
N GLU A 59 18.25 -2.23 5.99
CA GLU A 59 18.40 -2.74 7.34
C GLU A 59 19.69 -3.58 7.46
N PRO A 60 20.63 -3.27 8.36
CA PRO A 60 20.65 -2.08 9.21
C PRO A 60 20.72 -0.78 8.42
N ALA A 61 20.22 0.32 9.02
CA ALA A 61 20.22 1.64 8.41
C ALA A 61 21.62 1.99 7.88
N THR A 62 21.70 2.27 6.58
CA THR A 62 22.95 2.50 5.87
C THR A 62 22.78 3.69 4.94
N ASP A 63 23.76 4.56 4.84
CA ASP A 63 23.71 5.73 3.96
C ASP A 63 23.64 5.29 2.48
N ALA A 64 22.52 5.57 1.86
CA ALA A 64 22.23 5.27 0.45
C ALA A 64 22.46 6.47 -0.49
N ALA A 65 22.90 7.63 0.01
CA ALA A 65 22.97 8.87 -0.79
C ALA A 65 23.88 8.75 -2.02
N ALA A 66 24.97 7.98 -1.92
CA ALA A 66 25.89 7.71 -3.01
C ALA A 66 25.61 6.43 -3.80
N MET A 67 24.65 5.61 -3.34
CA MET A 67 24.31 4.35 -3.99
C MET A 67 23.46 4.58 -5.24
N THR A 68 23.55 3.62 -6.17
CA THR A 68 22.54 3.50 -7.24
C THR A 68 21.28 2.89 -6.67
N ILE A 69 20.15 3.56 -6.87
CA ILE A 69 18.83 3.14 -6.42
C ILE A 69 17.93 2.99 -7.64
N GLU A 70 17.37 1.82 -7.83
CA GLU A 70 16.51 1.51 -8.97
C GLU A 70 15.12 1.08 -8.49
N TRP A 71 14.10 1.77 -8.99
CA TRP A 71 12.71 1.37 -8.90
C TRP A 71 12.23 0.86 -10.25
N LEU A 72 11.71 -0.35 -10.25
CA LEU A 72 11.43 -1.11 -11.48
C LEU A 72 10.00 -1.63 -11.48
N ARG A 73 9.41 -1.73 -12.67
CA ARG A 73 8.15 -2.44 -12.97
C ARG A 73 8.43 -3.49 -14.04
N PRO A 74 8.65 -4.76 -13.66
CA PRO A 74 9.06 -5.81 -14.61
C PRO A 74 8.04 -6.15 -15.70
N ASP A 75 6.78 -5.76 -15.51
CA ASP A 75 5.68 -5.94 -16.47
C ASP A 75 5.62 -4.84 -17.56
N LEU A 76 6.50 -3.83 -17.49
CA LEU A 76 6.56 -2.71 -18.44
C LEU A 76 7.81 -2.79 -19.33
N ASP A 77 7.76 -2.08 -20.46
CA ASP A 77 8.90 -1.83 -21.34
C ASP A 77 8.94 -0.34 -21.76
N PRO A 78 9.96 0.40 -21.37
CA PRO A 78 11.07 0.04 -20.47
C PRO A 78 10.60 -0.17 -19.03
N ILE A 79 11.33 -1.01 -18.27
CA ILE A 79 10.97 -1.41 -16.89
C ILE A 79 11.24 -0.34 -15.82
N PHE A 80 11.96 0.73 -16.15
CA PHE A 80 12.45 1.70 -15.18
C PHE A 80 11.38 2.71 -14.80
N VAL A 81 11.04 2.74 -13.52
CA VAL A 81 10.10 3.69 -12.90
C VAL A 81 10.85 4.92 -12.39
N HIS A 82 11.98 4.72 -11.71
CA HIS A 82 12.85 5.77 -11.21
C HIS A 82 14.26 5.22 -10.98
N VAL A 83 15.26 5.91 -11.48
CA VAL A 83 16.67 5.55 -11.26
C VAL A 83 17.41 6.75 -10.71
N ARG A 84 18.14 6.55 -9.61
CA ARG A 84 19.08 7.51 -9.07
C ARG A 84 20.49 6.91 -9.14
N HIS A 85 21.41 7.60 -9.76
CA HIS A 85 22.79 7.19 -9.94
C HIS A 85 23.74 8.35 -9.64
N HIS A 86 24.74 8.13 -8.81
CA HIS A 86 25.70 9.17 -8.37
C HIS A 86 25.03 10.49 -7.94
N GLY A 87 23.95 10.40 -7.19
CA GLY A 87 23.26 11.56 -6.67
C GLY A 87 22.32 12.27 -7.65
N GLN A 88 22.19 11.81 -8.88
CA GLN A 88 21.34 12.40 -9.93
C GLN A 88 20.24 11.43 -10.36
N GLU A 89 19.08 11.97 -10.71
CA GLU A 89 18.02 11.20 -11.36
C GLU A 89 18.41 10.95 -12.82
N ILE A 90 18.28 9.70 -13.26
CA ILE A 90 18.53 9.28 -14.65
C ILE A 90 17.19 9.14 -15.36
N LEU A 91 16.99 9.97 -16.37
CA LEU A 91 15.75 9.98 -17.16
C LEU A 91 15.82 9.06 -18.39
N ILE A 92 17.02 8.69 -18.82
CA ILE A 92 17.20 7.76 -19.94
C ILE A 92 16.57 6.40 -19.59
N ASN A 93 15.77 5.85 -20.51
CA ASN A 93 15.02 4.63 -20.33
C ASN A 93 13.94 4.64 -19.23
N LYS A 94 13.63 5.80 -18.62
CA LYS A 94 12.48 5.93 -17.73
C LYS A 94 11.20 5.71 -18.52
N HIS A 95 10.30 4.89 -17.99
CA HIS A 95 9.01 4.65 -18.63
C HIS A 95 8.17 5.94 -18.63
N LEU A 96 7.62 6.32 -19.78
CA LEU A 96 6.91 7.59 -20.00
C LEU A 96 5.78 7.85 -19.00
N SER A 97 5.06 6.79 -18.56
CA SER A 97 3.99 6.94 -17.58
C SER A 97 4.43 7.49 -16.24
N TYR A 98 5.73 7.45 -15.92
CA TYR A 98 6.28 7.89 -14.63
C TYR A 98 7.07 9.20 -14.71
N GLU A 99 7.19 9.79 -15.88
CA GLU A 99 7.85 11.10 -16.04
C GLU A 99 7.14 12.18 -15.21
N GLY A 100 7.93 12.92 -14.43
CA GLY A 100 7.44 14.01 -13.57
C GLY A 100 6.55 13.56 -12.40
N ARG A 101 6.38 12.24 -12.18
CA ARG A 101 5.48 11.70 -11.16
C ARG A 101 6.19 10.97 -10.02
N THR A 102 7.49 10.73 -10.14
CA THR A 102 8.25 9.97 -9.14
C THR A 102 9.40 10.77 -8.56
N SER A 103 9.67 10.60 -7.26
CA SER A 103 10.81 11.20 -6.57
C SER A 103 11.22 10.38 -5.35
N LEU A 104 12.48 10.54 -4.91
CA LEU A 104 13.00 10.02 -3.64
C LEU A 104 13.11 11.15 -2.60
N PHE A 105 13.14 10.79 -1.33
CA PHE A 105 13.32 11.71 -0.20
C PHE A 105 14.82 11.87 0.07
N ILE A 106 15.46 12.85 -0.55
CA ILE A 106 16.91 13.02 -0.58
C ILE A 106 17.53 13.14 0.81
N ASP A 107 16.87 13.86 1.71
CA ASP A 107 17.27 14.05 3.11
C ASP A 107 17.19 12.75 3.93
N LYS A 108 16.40 11.78 3.51
CA LYS A 108 16.22 10.50 4.19
C LYS A 108 17.18 9.42 3.71
N LEU A 109 17.80 9.58 2.54
CA LEU A 109 18.74 8.59 1.97
C LEU A 109 19.91 8.27 2.90
N LYS A 110 20.42 9.27 3.64
CA LYS A 110 21.50 9.07 4.64
C LYS A 110 21.11 8.12 5.78
N HIS A 111 19.82 7.88 5.97
CA HIS A 111 19.29 6.96 6.97
C HIS A 111 18.82 5.63 6.36
N GLY A 112 19.09 5.40 5.07
CA GLY A 112 18.73 4.18 4.37
C GLY A 112 17.28 4.13 3.88
N ASP A 113 16.51 5.22 4.00
CA ASP A 113 15.16 5.29 3.43
C ASP A 113 15.25 5.59 1.93
N ILE A 114 14.93 4.57 1.12
CA ILE A 114 14.93 4.62 -0.36
C ILE A 114 13.51 4.57 -0.93
N SER A 115 12.51 4.91 -0.12
CA SER A 115 11.09 4.94 -0.51
C SER A 115 10.85 5.83 -1.71
N LEU A 116 9.93 5.38 -2.58
CA LEU A 116 9.51 6.11 -3.77
C LEU A 116 8.21 6.88 -3.48
N LYS A 117 8.19 8.17 -3.73
CA LYS A 117 6.96 8.94 -3.85
C LYS A 117 6.45 8.81 -5.29
N LEU A 118 5.20 8.38 -5.45
CA LEU A 118 4.46 8.35 -6.71
C LEU A 118 3.28 9.30 -6.60
N SER A 119 3.24 10.32 -7.46
CA SER A 119 2.20 11.35 -7.45
C SER A 119 1.12 11.08 -8.50
N LYS A 120 -0.11 11.51 -8.19
CA LYS A 120 -1.29 11.41 -9.07
C LYS A 120 -1.49 9.99 -9.58
N VAL A 121 -1.66 9.07 -8.65
CA VAL A 121 -1.84 7.64 -8.91
C VAL A 121 -2.95 7.40 -9.94
N LYS A 122 -2.71 6.48 -10.87
CA LYS A 122 -3.63 6.05 -11.92
C LYS A 122 -3.93 4.56 -11.74
N LEU A 123 -5.03 4.07 -12.31
CA LEU A 123 -5.33 2.62 -12.32
C LEU A 123 -4.19 1.80 -12.95
N SER A 124 -3.55 2.33 -14.00
CA SER A 124 -2.40 1.69 -14.66
C SER A 124 -1.15 1.58 -13.79
N ASP A 125 -1.12 2.27 -12.64
CA ASP A 125 -0.01 2.15 -11.69
C ASP A 125 -0.15 0.90 -10.79
N GLU A 126 -1.32 0.24 -10.76
CA GLU A 126 -1.50 -1.02 -10.04
C GLU A 126 -0.51 -2.07 -10.53
N GLY A 127 0.12 -2.78 -9.57
CA GLY A 127 1.06 -3.85 -9.90
C GLY A 127 2.21 -3.99 -8.90
N LYS A 128 3.21 -4.79 -9.30
CA LYS A 128 4.37 -5.10 -8.47
C LYS A 128 5.55 -4.23 -8.84
N TYR A 129 6.01 -3.45 -7.87
CA TYR A 129 7.21 -2.63 -7.94
C TYR A 129 8.37 -3.35 -7.26
N ARG A 130 9.56 -3.12 -7.76
CA ARG A 130 10.79 -3.65 -7.17
C ARG A 130 11.72 -2.49 -6.85
N CYS A 131 12.10 -2.33 -5.57
CA CYS A 131 13.21 -1.47 -5.17
C CYS A 131 14.48 -2.32 -5.13
N PHE A 132 15.55 -1.84 -5.76
CA PHE A 132 16.79 -2.58 -5.96
C PHE A 132 18.01 -1.70 -5.76
N ILE A 133 19.01 -2.24 -5.07
CA ILE A 133 20.33 -1.63 -4.90
C ILE A 133 21.35 -2.53 -5.60
N PRO A 134 21.83 -2.20 -6.81
CA PRO A 134 22.74 -3.05 -7.58
C PRO A 134 24.04 -3.37 -6.85
N SER A 135 24.63 -2.41 -6.12
CA SER A 135 25.89 -2.62 -5.39
C SER A 135 25.79 -3.62 -4.23
N LEU A 136 24.61 -3.87 -3.72
CA LEU A 136 24.34 -4.86 -2.68
C LEU A 136 23.78 -6.17 -3.25
N ASP A 137 23.33 -6.17 -4.49
CA ASP A 137 22.53 -7.23 -5.09
C ASP A 137 21.32 -7.61 -4.19
N ARG A 138 20.62 -6.59 -3.68
CA ARG A 138 19.47 -6.75 -2.80
C ARG A 138 18.27 -5.99 -3.32
N GLN A 139 17.11 -6.60 -3.19
CA GLN A 139 15.83 -6.06 -3.65
C GLN A 139 14.69 -6.41 -2.70
N SER A 140 13.61 -5.64 -2.78
CA SER A 140 12.31 -5.99 -2.20
C SER A 140 11.19 -5.72 -3.21
N ILE A 141 10.08 -6.42 -3.04
CA ILE A 141 8.90 -6.29 -3.91
C ILE A 141 7.80 -5.60 -3.10
N ILE A 142 7.21 -4.57 -3.70
CA ILE A 142 6.08 -3.81 -3.16
C ILE A 142 4.91 -3.98 -4.10
N GLU A 143 3.79 -4.47 -3.60
CA GLU A 143 2.55 -4.58 -4.38
C GLU A 143 1.66 -3.36 -4.11
N LEU A 144 1.39 -2.60 -5.16
CA LEU A 144 0.48 -1.46 -5.15
C LEU A 144 -0.89 -1.90 -5.68
N VAL A 145 -1.90 -1.73 -4.85
CA VAL A 145 -3.32 -1.87 -5.21
C VAL A 145 -3.90 -0.48 -5.38
N VAL A 146 -4.56 -0.23 -6.50
CA VAL A 146 -5.16 1.07 -6.78
C VAL A 146 -6.66 0.96 -6.76
N GLY A 147 -7.32 1.86 -6.01
CA GLY A 147 -8.76 1.96 -5.94
C GLY A 147 -9.29 3.23 -6.58
N ALA A 148 -10.54 3.19 -7.02
CA ALA A 148 -11.31 4.37 -7.38
C ALA A 148 -12.64 4.33 -6.63
N VAL A 149 -13.10 5.49 -6.14
CA VAL A 149 -14.31 5.60 -5.32
C VAL A 149 -15.12 6.83 -5.71
N SER A 150 -16.42 6.73 -5.54
CA SER A 150 -17.35 7.82 -5.85
C SER A 150 -18.54 7.81 -4.90
N SER A 151 -19.12 8.98 -4.63
CA SER A 151 -20.31 9.09 -3.81
C SER A 151 -21.56 8.63 -4.57
N PRO A 152 -22.44 7.84 -3.92
CA PRO A 152 -23.70 7.45 -4.53
C PRO A 152 -24.70 8.63 -4.60
N VAL A 153 -25.61 8.53 -5.53
CA VAL A 153 -26.74 9.45 -5.69
C VAL A 153 -28.04 8.68 -5.52
N ILE A 154 -28.92 9.17 -4.63
CA ILE A 154 -30.26 8.62 -4.46
C ILE A 154 -31.25 9.45 -5.26
N SER A 155 -32.16 8.77 -5.95
CA SER A 155 -33.26 9.35 -6.71
C SER A 155 -34.56 8.66 -6.39
N LEU A 156 -35.68 9.38 -6.60
CA LEU A 156 -37.00 8.80 -6.57
C LEU A 156 -37.22 8.07 -7.89
N ALA A 157 -37.33 6.74 -7.85
CA ALA A 157 -37.52 5.91 -9.05
C ALA A 157 -39.00 5.65 -9.38
N GLY A 158 -39.91 5.84 -8.41
CA GLY A 158 -41.33 5.67 -8.64
C GLY A 158 -42.13 5.44 -7.35
N LEU A 159 -43.41 5.12 -7.55
CA LEU A 159 -44.33 4.72 -6.48
C LEU A 159 -44.75 3.28 -6.70
N ASN A 160 -44.72 2.46 -5.66
CA ASN A 160 -45.29 1.12 -5.70
C ASN A 160 -46.81 1.18 -5.41
N LYS A 161 -47.62 1.04 -6.46
CA LYS A 161 -49.05 1.12 -6.34
C LYS A 161 -49.70 -0.01 -5.51
N ALA A 162 -48.98 -1.13 -5.37
CA ALA A 162 -49.50 -2.29 -4.63
C ALA A 162 -49.34 -2.14 -3.12
N SER A 163 -48.24 -1.48 -2.64
CA SER A 163 -47.93 -1.35 -1.23
C SER A 163 -47.96 0.09 -0.71
N SER A 164 -48.39 1.07 -1.55
CA SER A 164 -48.28 2.51 -1.22
C SER A 164 -46.86 2.96 -0.85
N GLY A 165 -45.88 2.17 -1.21
CA GLY A 165 -44.48 2.42 -0.94
C GLY A 165 -43.80 3.30 -1.98
N VAL A 166 -42.67 3.84 -1.62
CA VAL A 166 -41.81 4.66 -2.48
C VAL A 166 -40.66 3.79 -3.00
N VAL A 167 -40.40 3.86 -4.31
CA VAL A 167 -39.25 3.18 -4.91
C VAL A 167 -38.09 4.17 -4.99
N LEU A 168 -37.01 3.89 -4.27
CA LEU A 168 -35.79 4.65 -4.33
C LEU A 168 -34.78 3.93 -5.23
N GLY A 169 -34.05 4.70 -6.04
CA GLY A 169 -32.92 4.25 -6.82
C GLY A 169 -31.63 4.84 -6.29
N CYS A 170 -30.59 4.03 -6.23
CA CYS A 170 -29.22 4.48 -5.93
C CYS A 170 -28.32 4.16 -7.09
N GLU A 171 -27.51 5.11 -7.53
CA GLU A 171 -26.48 4.92 -8.56
C GLU A 171 -25.15 5.49 -8.09
N SER A 172 -24.06 4.78 -8.34
CA SER A 172 -22.71 5.28 -8.11
C SER A 172 -21.78 4.85 -9.24
N LYS A 173 -21.02 5.79 -9.81
CA LYS A 173 -20.17 5.60 -11.00
C LYS A 173 -18.71 5.86 -10.63
N GLY A 174 -17.79 5.09 -11.24
CA GLY A 174 -16.35 5.35 -11.08
C GLY A 174 -15.72 4.58 -9.93
N TRP A 175 -16.16 3.37 -9.68
CA TRP A 175 -15.59 2.47 -8.69
C TRP A 175 -14.57 1.52 -9.30
N TYR A 176 -13.53 1.22 -8.50
CA TYR A 176 -12.61 0.11 -8.77
C TYR A 176 -11.95 -0.33 -7.45
N PRO A 177 -11.84 -1.64 -7.18
CA PRO A 177 -12.56 -2.74 -7.83
C PRO A 177 -14.08 -2.65 -7.71
N GLU A 178 -14.81 -3.67 -8.20
CA GLU A 178 -16.27 -3.74 -8.13
C GLU A 178 -16.77 -3.60 -6.68
N PRO A 179 -17.68 -2.65 -6.38
CA PRO A 179 -18.19 -2.42 -5.04
C PRO A 179 -19.47 -3.21 -4.76
N GLU A 180 -19.83 -3.27 -3.48
CA GLU A 180 -21.13 -3.75 -3.00
C GLU A 180 -22.05 -2.56 -2.66
N VAL A 181 -23.37 -2.74 -2.82
CA VAL A 181 -24.38 -1.73 -2.51
C VAL A 181 -25.30 -2.25 -1.42
N PHE A 182 -25.55 -1.43 -0.42
CA PHE A 182 -26.48 -1.72 0.68
C PHE A 182 -27.45 -0.56 0.88
N TRP A 183 -28.68 -0.91 1.23
CA TRP A 183 -29.66 0.04 1.70
C TRP A 183 -29.85 -0.13 3.20
N LEU A 184 -29.92 0.99 3.91
CA LEU A 184 -30.11 1.03 5.35
C LEU A 184 -31.31 1.90 5.71
N ASP A 185 -32.02 1.54 6.76
CA ASP A 185 -33.06 2.38 7.38
C ASP A 185 -32.44 3.48 8.26
N GLY A 186 -33.27 4.28 8.93
CA GLY A 186 -32.84 5.34 9.81
C GLY A 186 -32.14 4.87 11.10
N GLU A 187 -32.25 3.60 11.42
CA GLU A 187 -31.62 2.95 12.57
C GLU A 187 -30.30 2.25 12.18
N GLY A 188 -30.01 2.14 10.88
CA GLY A 188 -28.82 1.51 10.35
C GLY A 188 -29.00 0.02 10.03
N ASN A 189 -30.22 -0.51 10.04
CA ASN A 189 -30.48 -1.90 9.67
C ASN A 189 -30.48 -2.04 8.14
N ILE A 190 -29.95 -3.17 7.66
CA ILE A 190 -29.92 -3.48 6.21
C ILE A 190 -31.33 -3.82 5.74
N LEU A 191 -31.76 -3.13 4.68
CA LEU A 191 -33.03 -3.36 4.01
C LEU A 191 -32.88 -4.40 2.89
N SER A 192 -33.90 -5.22 2.70
CA SER A 192 -34.00 -6.12 1.55
C SER A 192 -34.27 -5.29 0.28
N ALA A 193 -33.31 -5.26 -0.61
CA ALA A 193 -33.39 -4.54 -1.88
C ALA A 193 -33.46 -5.52 -3.06
N GLY A 194 -33.79 -4.99 -4.24
CA GLY A 194 -33.62 -5.72 -5.49
C GLY A 194 -32.14 -6.03 -5.79
N PRO A 195 -31.89 -6.84 -6.84
CA PRO A 195 -30.52 -7.16 -7.24
C PRO A 195 -29.76 -5.88 -7.63
N THR A 196 -28.48 -5.84 -7.30
CA THR A 196 -27.59 -4.78 -7.77
C THR A 196 -27.22 -5.04 -9.23
N GLU A 197 -27.39 -4.04 -10.07
CA GLU A 197 -26.90 -4.04 -11.44
C GLU A 197 -25.51 -3.44 -11.48
N THR A 198 -24.57 -4.13 -12.13
CA THR A 198 -23.18 -3.68 -12.26
C THR A 198 -22.80 -3.59 -13.72
N VAL A 199 -22.24 -2.47 -14.14
CA VAL A 199 -21.72 -2.25 -15.50
C VAL A 199 -20.27 -1.79 -15.41
N ARG A 200 -19.39 -2.46 -16.16
CA ARG A 200 -17.98 -2.03 -16.30
C ARG A 200 -17.83 -1.17 -17.55
N GLY A 201 -17.36 0.06 -17.37
CA GLY A 201 -17.11 1.00 -18.45
C GLY A 201 -15.85 0.68 -19.25
N PRO A 202 -15.65 1.33 -20.42
CA PRO A 202 -14.44 1.19 -21.23
C PRO A 202 -13.18 1.72 -20.56
N ASP A 203 -13.31 2.60 -19.56
CA ASP A 203 -12.28 3.11 -18.69
C ASP A 203 -11.85 2.11 -17.58
N GLY A 204 -12.51 0.95 -17.53
CA GLY A 204 -12.29 -0.10 -16.55
C GLY A 204 -12.99 0.13 -15.21
N LEU A 205 -13.71 1.25 -15.04
CA LEU A 205 -14.43 1.58 -13.81
C LEU A 205 -15.84 0.96 -13.81
N TYR A 206 -16.33 0.71 -12.59
CA TYR A 206 -17.65 0.14 -12.38
C TYR A 206 -18.70 1.22 -12.08
N THR A 207 -19.86 1.06 -12.66
CA THR A 207 -21.09 1.75 -12.27
C THR A 207 -22.01 0.72 -11.63
N VAL A 208 -22.51 1.03 -10.43
CA VAL A 208 -23.45 0.17 -9.71
C VAL A 208 -24.76 0.89 -9.51
N SER A 209 -25.86 0.15 -9.63
CA SER A 209 -27.19 0.66 -9.35
C SER A 209 -28.02 -0.38 -8.59
N SER A 210 -28.88 0.10 -7.69
CA SER A 210 -29.76 -0.72 -6.89
C SER A 210 -31.06 0.03 -6.63
N ARG A 211 -32.15 -0.72 -6.44
CA ARG A 211 -33.47 -0.18 -6.12
C ARG A 211 -34.03 -0.86 -4.87
N VAL A 212 -34.68 -0.07 -4.04
CA VAL A 212 -35.39 -0.54 -2.85
C VAL A 212 -36.81 0.05 -2.84
N THR A 213 -37.79 -0.75 -2.43
CA THR A 213 -39.13 -0.24 -2.11
C THR A 213 -39.18 -0.02 -0.59
N VAL A 214 -39.48 1.20 -0.19
CA VAL A 214 -39.58 1.56 1.23
C VAL A 214 -41.02 2.01 1.52
N GLU A 215 -41.47 1.61 2.71
CA GLU A 215 -42.74 2.06 3.27
C GLU A 215 -42.45 3.17 4.30
N LYS A 216 -43.52 3.89 4.67
CA LYS A 216 -43.42 4.94 5.67
C LYS A 216 -42.97 4.37 7.00
N THR A 217 -41.90 4.95 7.61
CA THR A 217 -41.35 4.61 8.92
C THR A 217 -41.36 5.81 9.84
N ASP A 218 -41.07 5.62 11.09
CA ASP A 218 -40.99 6.73 12.07
C ASP A 218 -39.92 7.76 11.72
N THR A 219 -38.79 7.32 11.15
CA THR A 219 -37.68 8.20 10.79
C THR A 219 -37.76 8.69 9.36
N ASN A 220 -38.40 7.95 8.43
CA ASN A 220 -38.43 8.20 7.00
C ASN A 220 -37.06 8.52 6.37
N ARG A 221 -35.97 8.08 7.03
CA ARG A 221 -34.61 8.30 6.59
C ARG A 221 -34.04 7.00 6.02
N PHE A 222 -33.44 7.07 4.84
CA PHE A 222 -32.86 5.93 4.16
C PHE A 222 -31.44 6.29 3.69
N THR A 223 -30.56 5.30 3.71
CA THR A 223 -29.15 5.47 3.32
C THR A 223 -28.82 4.47 2.23
N CYS A 224 -28.21 4.95 1.15
CA CYS A 224 -27.49 4.11 0.22
C CYS A 224 -26.01 4.12 0.60
N ARG A 225 -25.48 2.93 0.89
CA ARG A 225 -24.07 2.68 1.19
C ARG A 225 -23.46 1.89 0.07
N VAL A 226 -22.37 2.40 -0.51
CA VAL A 226 -21.53 1.70 -1.47
C VAL A 226 -20.18 1.48 -0.85
N GLN A 227 -19.71 0.22 -0.82
CA GLN A 227 -18.45 -0.12 -0.17
C GLN A 227 -17.61 -1.07 -1.02
N GLN A 228 -16.30 -0.97 -0.84
CA GLN A 228 -15.31 -1.87 -1.43
C GLN A 228 -14.32 -2.29 -0.33
N GLN A 229 -14.44 -3.54 0.10
CA GLN A 229 -13.72 -4.06 1.27
C GLN A 229 -12.20 -4.17 1.01
N ASN A 230 -11.78 -4.57 -0.19
CA ASN A 230 -10.36 -4.78 -0.51
C ASN A 230 -9.50 -3.53 -0.37
N ILE A 231 -10.10 -2.34 -0.57
CA ILE A 231 -9.45 -1.05 -0.42
C ILE A 231 -9.95 -0.28 0.81
N ASN A 232 -10.78 -0.92 1.66
CA ASN A 232 -11.37 -0.35 2.87
C ASN A 232 -12.04 1.02 2.62
N GLN A 233 -12.86 1.11 1.58
CA GLN A 233 -13.56 2.33 1.22
C GLN A 233 -15.07 2.17 1.30
N THR A 234 -15.73 3.19 1.84
CA THR A 234 -17.18 3.30 1.95
C THR A 234 -17.62 4.71 1.61
N ARG A 235 -18.71 4.84 0.86
CA ARG A 235 -19.37 6.11 0.56
C ARG A 235 -20.87 5.95 0.81
N GLU A 236 -21.47 6.98 1.38
CA GLU A 236 -22.88 6.99 1.76
C GLU A 236 -23.58 8.26 1.28
N THR A 237 -24.85 8.11 0.99
CA THR A 237 -25.78 9.23 0.75
C THR A 237 -27.08 8.92 1.46
N HIS A 238 -27.69 9.94 2.03
CA HIS A 238 -28.93 9.85 2.79
C HIS A 238 -30.05 10.59 2.09
N ILE A 239 -31.26 10.07 2.23
CA ILE A 239 -32.49 10.73 1.78
C ILE A 239 -33.54 10.70 2.90
N HIS A 240 -34.35 11.75 2.98
CA HIS A 240 -35.55 11.77 3.80
C HIS A 240 -36.79 11.76 2.86
N VAL A 241 -37.67 10.80 3.06
CA VAL A 241 -38.91 10.65 2.32
C VAL A 241 -40.02 11.23 3.19
N PRO A 242 -40.65 12.34 2.81
CA PRO A 242 -41.63 13.02 3.63
C PRO A 242 -42.95 12.26 3.82
#